data_c3fced627f42796ed123129a87965321
#
_entry.id   c3fced627f42796ed123129a87965321
#
_cell.length_a   1.000
_cell.length_b   1.000
_cell.length_c   1.000
_cell.angle_alpha   90.00
_cell.angle_beta   90.00
_cell.angle_gamma   90.00
#
_symmetry.space_group_name_H-M   'P 1'
#
loop_
_entity.id
_entity.type
_entity.pdbx_description
1 polymer ?
#
loop_
_entity_poly.entity_id
_entity_poly.type
_entity_poly.pdbx_seq_one_letter_code
_entity_poly.pdbx_strand_id
1 'polypeptide(L)'
;MHNQYNTLSEISTSTGKSYKYYSLPKLEAAGFNIKKLPISIRIVLEAVLRNYDDIKVTEEHIKQLATWGATSPRVDEIPFVVARVVLQDFTGVPLLCDLAAMRTVADKLDKDSKVVEPLVPVDLVVDHSVQIDYYGNKNALRENMELEFERNNERYQFMKWGMQAFDTFGVIPPGIGIVHQVNLEHLFKGVQQKDNVIYPDTLVGTDSHTTMINAVGVVGWGVGGIEAEAGMLGQPVYFLTPDVVGVELKGKLNEGILATDLVLTITEMLRKEKVVGKFVEFFGEGAASLSVTDRATIANMAPEYGATMGFFPVDAETVRFMRATGRSDED
;
A
#
# COMPACT_ATOMS: atom_id res chain seq x y z
N MET A 1 -6.88 -4.73 22.43
CA MET A 1 -6.14 -5.85 21.81
C MET A 1 -6.84 -7.15 22.19
N HIS A 2 -7.17 -7.99 21.21
CA HIS A 2 -7.69 -9.34 21.42
C HIS A 2 -6.54 -10.37 21.36
N ASN A 3 -6.83 -11.64 21.63
CA ASN A 3 -5.87 -12.74 21.52
C ASN A 3 -6.52 -13.97 20.87
N GLN A 4 -7.19 -13.75 19.73
CA GLN A 4 -7.85 -14.81 18.97
C GLN A 4 -6.83 -15.88 18.58
N TYR A 5 -7.16 -17.16 18.78
CA TYR A 5 -6.29 -18.33 18.58
C TYR A 5 -4.94 -18.26 19.34
N ASN A 6 -4.85 -17.48 20.43
CA ASN A 6 -3.58 -17.26 21.16
C ASN A 6 -2.43 -16.77 20.27
N THR A 7 -2.75 -15.99 19.23
CA THR A 7 -1.78 -15.52 18.25
C THR A 7 -0.98 -14.30 18.69
N LEU A 8 -1.46 -13.50 19.65
CA LEU A 8 -0.73 -12.36 20.17
C LEU A 8 0.59 -12.82 20.79
N SER A 9 1.69 -12.25 20.34
CA SER A 9 3.06 -12.67 20.65
C SER A 9 3.94 -11.45 20.86
N GLU A 10 5.12 -11.65 21.42
CA GLU A 10 6.13 -10.62 21.60
C GLU A 10 7.39 -10.96 20.81
N ILE A 11 8.06 -9.94 20.29
CA ILE A 11 9.35 -10.03 19.63
C ILE A 11 10.24 -8.91 20.17
N SER A 12 11.50 -9.23 20.44
CA SER A 12 12.53 -8.25 20.80
C SER A 12 13.44 -8.02 19.60
N THR A 13 13.67 -6.77 19.28
CA THR A 13 14.61 -6.37 18.23
C THR A 13 16.06 -6.47 18.71
N SER A 14 17.00 -6.42 17.79
CA SER A 14 18.44 -6.34 18.10
C SER A 14 18.82 -5.12 18.94
N THR A 15 18.00 -4.06 18.91
CA THR A 15 18.18 -2.85 19.72
C THR A 15 17.59 -2.96 21.13
N GLY A 16 17.00 -4.11 21.50
CA GLY A 16 16.40 -4.36 22.81
C GLY A 16 14.98 -3.81 22.99
N LYS A 17 14.39 -3.24 21.95
CA LYS A 17 12.97 -2.83 21.99
C LYS A 17 12.07 -4.06 21.84
N SER A 18 11.01 -4.16 22.63
CA SER A 18 10.03 -5.24 22.55
C SER A 18 8.71 -4.73 21.98
N TYR A 19 8.18 -5.51 21.04
CA TYR A 19 6.90 -5.21 20.35
C TYR A 19 5.98 -6.41 20.40
N LYS A 20 4.69 -6.16 20.32
CA LYS A 20 3.66 -7.19 20.09
C LYS A 20 3.41 -7.38 18.61
N TYR A 21 2.99 -8.57 18.22
CA TYR A 21 2.57 -8.89 16.85
C TYR A 21 1.60 -10.07 16.86
N TYR A 22 0.85 -10.27 15.78
CA TYR A 22 -0.02 -11.42 15.60
C TYR A 22 0.69 -12.51 14.81
N SER A 23 1.01 -13.61 15.49
CA SER A 23 1.83 -14.70 14.95
C SER A 23 1.00 -15.66 14.09
N LEU A 24 1.14 -15.63 12.77
CA LEU A 24 0.49 -16.57 11.86
C LEU A 24 0.92 -18.04 12.13
N PRO A 25 2.19 -18.38 12.45
CA PRO A 25 2.56 -19.74 12.81
C PRO A 25 1.76 -20.32 13.98
N LYS A 26 1.25 -19.50 14.89
CA LYS A 26 0.38 -19.99 15.98
C LYS A 26 -1.00 -20.46 15.50
N LEU A 27 -1.47 -20.06 14.33
CA LEU A 27 -2.67 -20.61 13.71
C LEU A 27 -2.48 -22.08 13.31
N GLU A 28 -1.26 -22.55 13.10
CA GLU A 28 -1.00 -23.96 12.83
C GLU A 28 -1.40 -24.84 14.03
N ALA A 29 -1.28 -24.35 15.25
CA ALA A 29 -1.75 -25.05 16.46
C ALA A 29 -3.28 -25.16 16.51
N ALA A 30 -3.99 -24.25 15.82
CA ALA A 30 -5.45 -24.32 15.65
C ALA A 30 -5.88 -25.18 14.45
N GLY A 31 -4.95 -25.85 13.78
CA GLY A 31 -5.21 -26.78 12.67
C GLY A 31 -5.14 -26.18 11.27
N PHE A 32 -4.72 -24.94 11.11
CA PHE A 32 -4.58 -24.28 9.80
C PHE A 32 -3.19 -24.51 9.18
N ASN A 33 -3.12 -24.77 7.88
CA ASN A 33 -1.86 -24.98 7.17
C ASN A 33 -1.32 -23.70 6.55
N ILE A 34 -0.81 -22.80 7.37
CA ILE A 34 -0.35 -21.46 6.97
C ILE A 34 0.84 -21.52 5.99
N LYS A 35 1.69 -22.57 6.09
CA LYS A 35 2.87 -22.71 5.21
C LYS A 35 2.53 -22.89 3.73
N LYS A 36 1.33 -23.38 3.42
CA LYS A 36 0.86 -23.57 2.04
C LYS A 36 0.27 -22.30 1.43
N LEU A 37 -0.01 -21.27 2.23
CA LEU A 37 -0.60 -20.05 1.73
C LEU A 37 0.43 -19.22 0.93
N PRO A 38 0.04 -18.60 -0.18
CA PRO A 38 0.82 -17.55 -0.83
C PRO A 38 1.21 -16.43 0.15
N ILE A 39 2.30 -15.73 -0.12
CA ILE A 39 2.80 -14.69 0.80
C ILE A 39 1.80 -13.53 0.90
N SER A 40 1.24 -13.09 -0.22
CA SER A 40 0.20 -12.04 -0.25
C SER A 40 -1.02 -12.41 0.59
N ILE A 41 -1.48 -13.67 0.52
CA ILE A 41 -2.61 -14.16 1.34
C ILE A 41 -2.23 -14.16 2.84
N ARG A 42 -0.99 -14.49 3.21
CA ARG A 42 -0.53 -14.42 4.61
C ARG A 42 -0.56 -12.99 5.14
N ILE A 43 -0.17 -12.00 4.33
CA ILE A 43 -0.20 -10.58 4.72
C ILE A 43 -1.66 -10.12 4.92
N VAL A 44 -2.57 -10.48 4.00
CA VAL A 44 -4.00 -10.19 4.16
C VAL A 44 -4.58 -10.89 5.38
N LEU A 45 -4.22 -12.16 5.62
CA LEU A 45 -4.66 -12.92 6.81
C LEU A 45 -4.16 -12.28 8.12
N GLU A 46 -2.92 -11.77 8.16
CA GLU A 46 -2.42 -11.03 9.32
C GLU A 46 -3.27 -9.78 9.59
N ALA A 47 -3.57 -9.00 8.55
CA ALA A 47 -4.39 -7.80 8.69
C ALA A 47 -5.81 -8.12 9.18
N VAL A 48 -6.45 -9.17 8.66
CA VAL A 48 -7.77 -9.64 9.11
C VAL A 48 -7.69 -10.14 10.55
N LEU A 49 -6.71 -10.96 10.89
CA LEU A 49 -6.51 -11.47 12.25
C LEU A 49 -6.29 -10.33 13.25
N ARG A 50 -5.44 -9.37 12.93
CA ARG A 50 -5.12 -8.24 13.80
C ARG A 50 -6.30 -7.32 14.06
N ASN A 51 -7.16 -7.14 13.06
CA ASN A 51 -8.34 -6.27 13.15
C ASN A 51 -9.64 -7.00 13.53
N TYR A 52 -9.54 -8.23 14.02
CA TYR A 52 -10.70 -8.97 14.51
C TYR A 52 -11.44 -8.20 15.59
N ASP A 53 -12.75 -8.00 15.41
CA ASP A 53 -13.64 -7.28 16.34
C ASP A 53 -15.00 -7.99 16.55
N ASP A 54 -15.21 -9.11 15.86
CA ASP A 54 -16.46 -9.92 15.84
C ASP A 54 -17.70 -9.14 15.35
N ILE A 55 -17.48 -8.03 14.65
CA ILE A 55 -18.54 -7.19 14.08
C ILE A 55 -18.28 -7.01 12.58
N LYS A 56 -17.20 -6.31 12.21
CA LYS A 56 -16.79 -6.08 10.82
C LYS A 56 -15.85 -7.17 10.35
N VAL A 57 -14.94 -7.60 11.23
CA VAL A 57 -13.95 -8.65 10.98
C VAL A 57 -14.25 -9.80 11.91
N THR A 58 -14.83 -10.87 11.39
CA THR A 58 -15.29 -12.02 12.15
C THR A 58 -14.32 -13.22 12.09
N GLU A 59 -14.54 -14.20 12.93
CA GLU A 59 -13.77 -15.45 12.92
C GLU A 59 -13.89 -16.19 11.59
N GLU A 60 -15.03 -16.08 10.89
CA GLU A 60 -15.25 -16.73 9.60
C GLU A 60 -14.31 -16.18 8.53
N HIS A 61 -14.06 -14.86 8.51
CA HIS A 61 -13.10 -14.26 7.59
C HIS A 61 -11.66 -14.77 7.84
N ILE A 62 -11.29 -14.99 9.10
CA ILE A 62 -9.97 -15.58 9.45
C ILE A 62 -9.90 -17.01 8.92
N LYS A 63 -10.94 -17.84 9.15
CA LYS A 63 -11.02 -19.23 8.67
C LYS A 63 -10.95 -19.30 7.15
N GLN A 64 -11.71 -18.45 6.47
CA GLN A 64 -11.75 -18.38 5.02
C GLN A 64 -10.36 -18.16 4.40
N LEU A 65 -9.59 -17.21 4.91
CA LEU A 65 -8.22 -16.96 4.45
C LEU A 65 -7.26 -18.06 4.90
N ALA A 66 -7.37 -18.53 6.14
CA ALA A 66 -6.49 -19.58 6.66
C ALA A 66 -6.67 -20.94 5.97
N THR A 67 -7.85 -21.18 5.36
CA THR A 67 -8.16 -22.38 4.56
C THR A 67 -8.10 -22.12 3.05
N TRP A 68 -7.55 -20.98 2.63
CA TRP A 68 -7.42 -20.65 1.21
C TRP A 68 -6.79 -21.81 0.41
N GLY A 69 -7.38 -22.14 -0.72
CA GLY A 69 -6.87 -23.15 -1.65
C GLY A 69 -6.94 -22.64 -3.09
N ALA A 70 -6.00 -23.08 -3.93
CA ALA A 70 -5.88 -22.61 -5.32
C ALA A 70 -7.14 -22.88 -6.18
N THR A 71 -7.94 -23.88 -5.82
CA THR A 71 -9.14 -24.30 -6.56
C THR A 71 -10.45 -24.06 -5.79
N SER A 72 -10.37 -23.39 -4.62
CA SER A 72 -11.58 -23.10 -3.83
C SER A 72 -12.45 -22.05 -4.51
N PRO A 73 -13.79 -22.14 -4.41
CA PRO A 73 -14.67 -21.08 -4.92
C PRO A 73 -14.37 -19.72 -4.31
N ARG A 74 -14.56 -18.65 -5.08
CA ARG A 74 -14.38 -17.24 -4.65
C ARG A 74 -15.76 -16.60 -4.56
N VAL A 75 -16.45 -16.84 -3.46
CA VAL A 75 -17.85 -16.40 -3.27
C VAL A 75 -18.02 -15.40 -2.15
N ASP A 76 -17.06 -15.35 -1.22
CA ASP A 76 -17.16 -14.53 -0.03
C ASP A 76 -16.17 -13.36 -0.07
N GLU A 77 -16.62 -12.21 0.42
CA GLU A 77 -15.80 -11.00 0.54
C GLU A 77 -14.95 -11.04 1.82
N ILE A 78 -13.79 -10.43 1.74
CA ILE A 78 -12.85 -10.26 2.86
C ILE A 78 -12.82 -8.79 3.27
N PRO A 79 -13.02 -8.49 4.57
CA PRO A 79 -12.81 -7.15 5.13
C PRO A 79 -11.32 -6.90 5.37
N PHE A 80 -10.70 -6.08 4.55
CA PHE A 80 -9.28 -5.76 4.65
C PHE A 80 -9.07 -4.35 5.19
N VAL A 81 -8.52 -4.25 6.39
CA VAL A 81 -8.14 -2.97 6.98
C VAL A 81 -6.69 -2.67 6.63
N VAL A 82 -6.49 -1.63 5.83
CA VAL A 82 -5.15 -1.21 5.38
C VAL A 82 -4.37 -0.52 6.49
N ALA A 83 -3.04 -0.54 6.39
CA ALA A 83 -2.18 0.11 7.36
C ALA A 83 -2.07 1.63 7.13
N ARG A 84 -2.21 2.09 5.90
CA ARG A 84 -2.16 3.49 5.48
C ARG A 84 -2.84 3.73 4.14
N VAL A 85 -3.06 5.00 3.78
CA VAL A 85 -3.64 5.42 2.50
C VAL A 85 -2.70 6.43 1.83
N VAL A 86 -2.51 6.29 0.51
CA VAL A 86 -1.74 7.24 -0.30
C VAL A 86 -2.67 7.87 -1.34
N LEU A 87 -2.68 9.18 -1.39
CA LEU A 87 -3.54 9.95 -2.28
C LEU A 87 -2.67 10.69 -3.31
N GLN A 88 -3.09 10.68 -4.56
CA GLN A 88 -2.64 11.67 -5.52
C GLN A 88 -3.53 12.92 -5.43
N ASP A 89 -3.08 14.06 -5.92
CA ASP A 89 -3.70 15.35 -5.63
C ASP A 89 -5.04 15.61 -6.34
N PHE A 90 -5.31 15.02 -7.50
CA PHE A 90 -6.62 15.21 -8.17
C PHE A 90 -7.78 14.55 -7.41
N THR A 91 -7.54 13.40 -6.80
CA THR A 91 -8.56 12.68 -6.02
C THR A 91 -8.44 12.97 -4.52
N GLY A 92 -7.24 13.25 -4.02
CA GLY A 92 -7.00 13.47 -2.60
C GLY A 92 -7.55 14.79 -2.07
N VAL A 93 -7.50 15.87 -2.85
CA VAL A 93 -8.10 17.15 -2.45
C VAL A 93 -9.61 17.06 -2.28
N PRO A 94 -10.39 16.44 -3.18
CA PRO A 94 -11.79 16.13 -2.92
C PRO A 94 -12.04 15.35 -1.63
N LEU A 95 -11.27 14.32 -1.33
CA LEU A 95 -11.40 13.56 -0.08
C LEU A 95 -11.13 14.42 1.17
N LEU A 96 -10.17 15.34 1.10
CA LEU A 96 -9.96 16.30 2.17
C LEU A 96 -11.16 17.26 2.33
N CYS A 97 -11.84 17.63 1.21
CA CYS A 97 -13.08 18.39 1.26
C CYS A 97 -14.19 17.63 1.98
N ASP A 98 -14.30 16.31 1.74
CA ASP A 98 -15.30 15.47 2.40
C ASP A 98 -15.03 15.38 3.92
N LEU A 99 -13.77 15.18 4.33
CA LEU A 99 -13.40 15.23 5.76
C LEU A 99 -13.73 16.59 6.40
N ALA A 100 -13.49 17.70 5.69
CA ALA A 100 -13.86 19.04 6.17
C ALA A 100 -15.37 19.21 6.29
N ALA A 101 -16.14 18.69 5.31
CA ALA A 101 -17.61 18.70 5.36
C ALA A 101 -18.14 17.85 6.52
N MET A 102 -17.55 16.68 6.80
CA MET A 102 -17.91 15.84 7.95
C MET A 102 -17.67 16.58 9.28
N ARG A 103 -16.56 17.30 9.43
CA ARG A 103 -16.31 18.16 10.61
C ARG A 103 -17.35 19.24 10.76
N THR A 104 -17.77 19.87 9.66
CA THR A 104 -18.86 20.86 9.68
C THR A 104 -20.18 20.25 10.13
N VAL A 105 -20.47 19.01 9.71
CA VAL A 105 -21.66 18.29 10.17
C VAL A 105 -21.58 17.94 11.65
N ALA A 106 -20.42 17.49 12.13
CA ALA A 106 -20.21 17.19 13.55
C ALA A 106 -20.47 18.44 14.42
N ASP A 107 -19.93 19.60 14.01
CA ASP A 107 -20.15 20.88 14.68
C ASP A 107 -21.64 21.28 14.71
N LYS A 108 -22.36 21.14 13.58
CA LYS A 108 -23.82 21.39 13.52
C LYS A 108 -24.65 20.45 14.41
N LEU A 109 -24.10 19.31 14.78
CA LEU A 109 -24.72 18.34 15.70
C LEU A 109 -24.24 18.52 17.15
N ASP A 110 -23.62 19.65 17.48
CA ASP A 110 -23.04 19.95 18.80
C ASP A 110 -22.02 18.88 19.26
N LYS A 111 -21.26 18.31 18.32
CA LYS A 111 -20.16 17.38 18.58
C LYS A 111 -18.82 18.06 18.34
N ASP A 112 -17.80 17.61 19.06
CA ASP A 112 -16.44 18.03 18.77
C ASP A 112 -16.07 17.62 17.32
N SER A 113 -15.74 18.59 16.48
CA SER A 113 -15.34 18.34 15.08
C SER A 113 -14.11 17.44 14.96
N LYS A 114 -13.26 17.37 15.99
CA LYS A 114 -12.10 16.48 16.06
C LYS A 114 -12.44 14.99 16.14
N VAL A 115 -13.70 14.61 16.39
CA VAL A 115 -14.11 13.21 16.27
C VAL A 115 -13.97 12.68 14.83
N VAL A 116 -13.96 13.58 13.85
CA VAL A 116 -13.65 13.25 12.46
C VAL A 116 -12.14 13.36 12.26
N GLU A 117 -11.47 12.23 12.29
CA GLU A 117 -10.02 12.08 12.11
C GLU A 117 -9.74 10.82 11.30
N PRO A 118 -8.80 10.82 10.35
CA PRO A 118 -8.37 9.57 9.73
C PRO A 118 -7.79 8.62 10.78
N LEU A 119 -8.22 7.36 10.75
CA LEU A 119 -7.81 6.34 11.73
C LEU A 119 -6.54 5.59 11.33
N VAL A 120 -6.06 5.85 10.11
CA VAL A 120 -4.78 5.36 9.57
C VAL A 120 -4.01 6.55 8.99
N PRO A 121 -2.68 6.48 8.90
CA PRO A 121 -1.88 7.52 8.23
C PRO A 121 -2.32 7.74 6.79
N VAL A 122 -2.44 8.99 6.39
CA VAL A 122 -2.82 9.40 5.03
C VAL A 122 -1.77 10.38 4.50
N ASP A 123 -1.18 10.06 3.37
CA ASP A 123 -0.22 10.93 2.68
C ASP A 123 -0.76 11.33 1.31
N LEU A 124 -0.92 12.62 1.09
CA LEU A 124 -1.28 13.21 -0.20
C LEU A 124 -0.01 13.73 -0.87
N VAL A 125 0.26 13.27 -2.09
CA VAL A 125 1.42 13.72 -2.89
C VAL A 125 0.93 14.57 -4.04
N VAL A 126 1.49 15.79 -4.17
CA VAL A 126 1.16 16.71 -5.25
C VAL A 126 2.10 16.46 -6.42
N ASP A 127 1.57 15.84 -7.49
CA ASP A 127 2.36 15.58 -8.70
C ASP A 127 1.53 15.61 -9.99
N HIS A 128 0.35 14.99 -10.01
CA HIS A 128 -0.48 14.82 -11.20
C HIS A 128 -1.00 16.14 -11.78
N SER A 129 -1.22 17.15 -10.93
CA SER A 129 -1.73 18.45 -11.35
C SER A 129 -0.66 19.44 -11.80
N VAL A 130 0.61 19.13 -11.56
CA VAL A 130 1.74 20.02 -11.89
C VAL A 130 1.92 20.13 -13.39
N GLN A 131 1.94 21.37 -13.91
CA GLN A 131 2.14 21.66 -15.32
C GLN A 131 3.51 22.28 -15.56
N ILE A 132 4.09 21.98 -16.72
CA ILE A 132 5.37 22.55 -17.14
C ILE A 132 5.10 23.61 -18.20
N ASP A 133 5.18 24.88 -17.80
CA ASP A 133 5.00 26.04 -18.69
C ASP A 133 6.36 26.58 -19.19
N TYR A 134 7.39 26.49 -18.36
CA TYR A 134 8.74 26.95 -18.66
C TYR A 134 9.69 25.78 -18.85
N TYR A 135 10.50 25.81 -19.91
CA TYR A 135 11.47 24.76 -20.23
C TYR A 135 12.69 25.32 -20.96
N GLY A 136 13.76 24.55 -21.04
CA GLY A 136 14.97 24.86 -21.83
C GLY A 136 15.81 26.02 -21.30
N ASN A 137 15.55 26.50 -20.06
CA ASN A 137 16.36 27.54 -19.42
C ASN A 137 16.75 27.15 -17.97
N LYS A 138 17.75 27.83 -17.40
CA LYS A 138 18.30 27.53 -16.07
C LYS A 138 17.31 27.79 -14.91
N ASN A 139 16.31 28.65 -15.14
CA ASN A 139 15.35 29.05 -14.13
C ASN A 139 14.03 28.29 -14.24
N ALA A 140 13.85 27.44 -15.26
CA ALA A 140 12.58 26.79 -15.57
C ALA A 140 11.94 26.10 -14.36
N LEU A 141 12.72 25.38 -13.54
CA LEU A 141 12.21 24.74 -12.32
C LEU A 141 11.57 25.77 -11.38
N ARG A 142 12.30 26.85 -11.08
CA ARG A 142 11.82 27.90 -10.16
C ARG A 142 10.58 28.60 -10.73
N GLU A 143 10.61 28.96 -12.02
CA GLU A 143 9.50 29.63 -12.71
C GLU A 143 8.23 28.77 -12.73
N ASN A 144 8.35 27.46 -12.99
CA ASN A 144 7.22 26.54 -12.91
C ASN A 144 6.67 26.40 -11.48
N MET A 145 7.54 26.36 -10.46
CA MET A 145 7.09 26.26 -9.07
C MET A 145 6.39 27.53 -8.59
N GLU A 146 6.92 28.70 -8.94
CA GLU A 146 6.29 30.00 -8.63
C GLU A 146 4.89 30.08 -9.28
N LEU A 147 4.77 29.71 -10.55
CA LEU A 147 3.51 29.70 -11.28
C LEU A 147 2.52 28.66 -10.74
N GLU A 148 2.99 27.48 -10.34
CA GLU A 148 2.15 26.44 -9.74
C GLU A 148 1.51 26.93 -8.43
N PHE A 149 2.30 27.55 -7.55
CA PHE A 149 1.79 28.10 -6.28
C PHE A 149 0.88 29.33 -6.50
N GLU A 150 1.16 30.18 -7.47
CA GLU A 150 0.28 31.31 -7.83
C GLU A 150 -1.06 30.80 -8.36
N ARG A 151 -1.02 29.90 -9.33
CA ARG A 151 -2.20 29.35 -10.02
C ARG A 151 -3.12 28.57 -9.08
N ASN A 152 -2.57 27.84 -8.11
CA ASN A 152 -3.30 26.94 -7.23
C ASN A 152 -3.26 27.38 -5.76
N ASN A 153 -3.11 28.67 -5.49
CA ASN A 153 -2.89 29.20 -4.14
C ASN A 153 -3.98 28.77 -3.14
N GLU A 154 -5.27 28.87 -3.51
CA GLU A 154 -6.39 28.47 -2.64
C GLU A 154 -6.33 26.97 -2.29
N ARG A 155 -5.99 26.12 -3.26
CA ARG A 155 -5.82 24.68 -3.06
C ARG A 155 -4.69 24.37 -2.10
N TYR A 156 -3.55 25.05 -2.22
CA TYR A 156 -2.41 24.87 -1.30
C TYR A 156 -2.72 25.37 0.10
N GLN A 157 -3.43 26.49 0.23
CA GLN A 157 -3.90 26.97 1.53
C GLN A 157 -4.82 25.94 2.20
N PHE A 158 -5.73 25.35 1.45
CA PHE A 158 -6.65 24.32 1.94
C PHE A 158 -5.90 23.04 2.36
N MET A 159 -4.96 22.54 1.57
CA MET A 159 -4.12 21.40 1.93
C MET A 159 -3.28 21.68 3.19
N LYS A 160 -2.71 22.89 3.31
CA LYS A 160 -1.98 23.30 4.50
C LYS A 160 -2.89 23.34 5.75
N TRP A 161 -4.12 23.80 5.59
CA TRP A 161 -5.11 23.73 6.66
C TRP A 161 -5.36 22.26 7.05
N GLY A 162 -5.53 21.35 6.09
CA GLY A 162 -5.73 19.92 6.32
C GLY A 162 -4.62 19.30 7.18
N MET A 163 -3.36 19.59 6.85
CA MET A 163 -2.20 19.13 7.66
C MET A 163 -2.21 19.66 9.11
N GLN A 164 -2.85 20.79 9.36
CA GLN A 164 -2.95 21.39 10.70
C GLN A 164 -4.22 20.93 11.44
N ALA A 165 -5.25 20.58 10.68
CA ALA A 165 -6.54 20.17 11.21
C ALA A 165 -6.57 18.69 11.59
N PHE A 166 -5.85 17.84 10.86
CA PHE A 166 -5.82 16.39 11.05
C PHE A 166 -4.41 15.94 11.45
N ASP A 167 -4.30 15.18 12.51
CA ASP A 167 -3.00 14.73 13.05
C ASP A 167 -2.35 13.65 12.18
N THR A 168 -3.15 12.88 11.45
CA THR A 168 -2.70 11.74 10.63
C THR A 168 -2.66 12.04 9.13
N PHE A 169 -2.87 13.30 8.71
CA PHE A 169 -2.90 13.72 7.31
C PHE A 169 -1.64 14.51 6.93
N GLY A 170 -0.81 13.91 6.07
CA GLY A 170 0.39 14.54 5.52
C GLY A 170 0.19 15.01 4.08
N VAL A 171 0.91 16.06 3.68
CA VAL A 171 0.98 16.52 2.28
C VAL A 171 2.44 16.67 1.87
N ILE A 172 2.81 16.02 0.78
CA ILE A 172 4.10 16.17 0.12
C ILE A 172 3.93 17.22 -0.99
N PRO A 173 4.67 18.35 -0.93
CA PRO A 173 4.52 19.46 -1.88
C PRO A 173 4.98 19.08 -3.29
N PRO A 174 4.61 19.91 -4.31
CA PRO A 174 5.06 19.69 -5.68
C PRO A 174 6.58 19.80 -5.81
N GLY A 175 7.15 19.14 -6.83
CA GLY A 175 8.59 19.19 -7.12
C GLY A 175 9.43 18.18 -6.36
N ILE A 176 8.86 17.37 -5.48
CA ILE A 176 9.57 16.30 -4.75
C ILE A 176 9.69 15.03 -5.63
N GLY A 177 8.63 14.67 -6.35
CA GLY A 177 8.61 13.51 -7.23
C GLY A 177 7.19 13.02 -7.51
N ILE A 178 7.10 11.98 -8.32
CA ILE A 178 5.84 11.30 -8.64
C ILE A 178 5.37 10.48 -7.43
N VAL A 179 4.07 10.46 -7.17
CA VAL A 179 3.46 9.83 -5.98
C VAL A 179 3.97 8.41 -5.71
N HIS A 180 4.08 7.58 -6.74
CA HIS A 180 4.50 6.18 -6.55
C HIS A 180 5.98 6.05 -6.24
N GLN A 181 6.83 6.91 -6.81
CA GLN A 181 8.25 6.98 -6.49
C GLN A 181 8.45 7.53 -5.07
N VAL A 182 7.75 8.60 -4.71
CA VAL A 182 7.78 9.15 -3.33
C VAL A 182 7.30 8.10 -2.32
N ASN A 183 6.24 7.36 -2.65
CA ASN A 183 5.76 6.27 -1.81
C ASN A 183 6.85 5.20 -1.62
N LEU A 184 7.46 4.74 -2.70
CA LEU A 184 8.49 3.70 -2.68
C LEU A 184 9.77 4.15 -1.95
N GLU A 185 10.23 5.38 -2.22
CA GLU A 185 11.53 5.87 -1.78
C GLU A 185 11.49 6.50 -0.38
N HIS A 186 10.36 7.10 0.03
CA HIS A 186 10.28 7.90 1.25
C HIS A 186 9.19 7.46 2.24
N LEU A 187 7.99 7.08 1.77
CA LEU A 187 6.86 6.76 2.66
C LEU A 187 6.85 5.30 3.13
N PHE A 188 7.43 4.41 2.35
CA PHE A 188 7.50 2.98 2.65
C PHE A 188 8.31 2.70 3.92
N LYS A 189 7.77 1.89 4.81
CA LYS A 189 8.42 1.47 6.06
C LYS A 189 8.66 -0.05 6.16
N GLY A 190 7.95 -0.86 5.38
CA GLY A 190 7.99 -2.33 5.45
C GLY A 190 7.22 -2.89 6.64
N VAL A 191 7.43 -2.36 7.82
CA VAL A 191 6.72 -2.69 9.05
C VAL A 191 6.13 -1.43 9.64
N GLN A 192 4.85 -1.45 9.91
CA GLN A 192 4.13 -0.39 10.60
C GLN A 192 4.03 -0.69 12.10
N GLN A 193 3.85 0.37 12.89
CA GLN A 193 3.66 0.26 14.33
C GLN A 193 2.49 1.14 14.78
N LYS A 194 1.60 0.55 15.59
CA LYS A 194 0.54 1.27 16.31
C LYS A 194 0.30 0.62 17.67
N ASP A 195 0.22 1.39 18.74
CA ASP A 195 -0.08 0.90 20.11
C ASP A 195 0.84 -0.25 20.57
N ASN A 196 2.14 -0.15 20.27
CA ASN A 196 3.15 -1.18 20.54
C ASN A 196 2.94 -2.52 19.79
N VAL A 197 2.09 -2.54 18.76
CA VAL A 197 1.91 -3.67 17.84
C VAL A 197 2.59 -3.36 16.53
N ILE A 198 3.44 -4.28 16.05
CA ILE A 198 4.04 -4.19 14.72
C ILE A 198 3.33 -5.15 13.77
N TYR A 199 3.25 -4.74 12.50
CA TYR A 199 2.55 -5.48 11.45
C TYR A 199 3.08 -5.09 10.06
N PRO A 200 2.86 -5.94 9.03
CA PRO A 200 3.28 -5.61 7.67
C PRO A 200 2.67 -4.30 7.16
N ASP A 201 3.46 -3.52 6.43
CA ASP A 201 2.95 -2.37 5.70
C ASP A 201 2.00 -2.82 4.59
N THR A 202 0.83 -2.20 4.54
CA THR A 202 -0.20 -2.43 3.51
C THR A 202 -0.89 -1.13 3.20
N LEU A 203 -1.29 -0.93 1.96
CA LEU A 203 -1.95 0.32 1.60
C LEU A 203 -2.96 0.17 0.46
N VAL A 204 -3.85 1.15 0.36
CA VAL A 204 -4.56 1.48 -0.86
C VAL A 204 -4.21 2.89 -1.29
N GLY A 205 -4.31 3.16 -2.58
CA GLY A 205 -4.06 4.48 -3.12
C GLY A 205 -5.12 4.87 -4.14
N THR A 206 -5.30 6.17 -4.35
CA THR A 206 -6.28 6.69 -5.31
C THR A 206 -5.77 6.74 -6.74
N ASP A 207 -4.77 5.96 -7.05
CA ASP A 207 -4.19 5.81 -8.38
C ASP A 207 -3.96 4.34 -8.72
N SER A 208 -4.18 3.94 -9.98
CA SER A 208 -4.04 2.55 -10.43
C SER A 208 -2.61 2.02 -10.29
N HIS A 209 -1.59 2.88 -10.44
CA HIS A 209 -0.17 2.51 -10.32
C HIS A 209 0.36 2.48 -8.88
N THR A 210 -0.52 2.58 -7.88
CA THR A 210 -0.21 2.30 -6.47
C THR A 210 0.50 0.95 -6.30
N THR A 211 0.24 0.01 -7.20
CA THR A 211 0.87 -1.31 -7.25
C THR A 211 2.39 -1.29 -7.38
N MET A 212 3.02 -0.16 -7.74
CA MET A 212 4.48 -0.01 -7.75
C MET A 212 5.11 -0.40 -6.40
N ILE A 213 4.41 -0.19 -5.30
CA ILE A 213 4.87 -0.51 -3.94
C ILE A 213 5.03 -2.03 -3.71
N ASN A 214 4.40 -2.87 -4.52
CA ASN A 214 4.51 -4.32 -4.37
C ASN A 214 5.93 -4.84 -4.61
N ALA A 215 6.79 -4.05 -5.26
CA ALA A 215 8.20 -4.37 -5.51
C ALA A 215 9.02 -4.62 -4.24
N VAL A 216 8.59 -4.08 -3.11
CA VAL A 216 9.28 -4.16 -1.82
C VAL A 216 8.52 -5.01 -0.78
N GLY A 217 7.61 -5.87 -1.23
CA GLY A 217 6.89 -6.80 -0.36
C GLY A 217 5.70 -6.19 0.39
N VAL A 218 5.19 -5.08 -0.10
CA VAL A 218 3.98 -4.44 0.43
C VAL A 218 2.76 -4.84 -0.39
N VAL A 219 1.71 -5.31 0.26
CA VAL A 219 0.41 -5.55 -0.36
C VAL A 219 -0.30 -4.20 -0.51
N GLY A 220 -0.58 -3.81 -1.75
CA GLY A 220 -1.23 -2.55 -2.04
C GLY A 220 -1.72 -2.47 -3.48
N TRP A 221 -2.83 -1.75 -3.69
CA TRP A 221 -3.43 -1.53 -5.01
C TRP A 221 -4.21 -0.23 -5.08
N GLY A 222 -4.59 0.15 -6.30
CA GLY A 222 -5.41 1.32 -6.56
C GLY A 222 -6.89 1.06 -6.29
N VAL A 223 -7.56 2.04 -5.68
CA VAL A 223 -9.00 2.03 -5.39
C VAL A 223 -9.64 3.35 -5.82
N GLY A 224 -10.96 3.38 -5.86
CA GLY A 224 -11.72 4.60 -6.06
C GLY A 224 -11.66 5.53 -4.84
N GLY A 225 -12.02 6.82 -5.03
CA GLY A 225 -11.99 7.82 -3.96
C GLY A 225 -12.83 7.41 -2.74
N ILE A 226 -14.05 6.95 -2.93
CA ILE A 226 -14.96 6.52 -1.85
C ILE A 226 -14.36 5.35 -1.03
N GLU A 227 -13.72 4.40 -1.69
CA GLU A 227 -13.07 3.27 -1.01
C GLU A 227 -11.83 3.73 -0.21
N ALA A 228 -11.06 4.67 -0.77
CA ALA A 228 -9.94 5.27 -0.06
C ALA A 228 -10.42 6.04 1.18
N GLU A 229 -11.49 6.82 1.07
CA GLU A 229 -12.11 7.54 2.18
C GLU A 229 -12.60 6.58 3.27
N ALA A 230 -13.27 5.50 2.89
CA ALA A 230 -13.67 4.45 3.83
C ALA A 230 -12.43 3.87 4.56
N GLY A 231 -11.35 3.59 3.84
CA GLY A 231 -10.08 3.15 4.42
C GLY A 231 -9.47 4.18 5.38
N MET A 232 -9.50 5.47 5.04
CA MET A 232 -9.05 6.56 5.91
C MET A 232 -9.84 6.58 7.23
N LEU A 233 -11.14 6.33 7.18
CA LEU A 233 -12.03 6.29 8.34
C LEU A 233 -12.02 4.93 9.07
N GLY A 234 -11.05 4.06 8.76
CA GLY A 234 -10.88 2.76 9.41
C GLY A 234 -11.96 1.74 9.06
N GLN A 235 -12.68 1.94 7.95
CA GLN A 235 -13.56 0.92 7.41
C GLN A 235 -12.73 -0.09 6.61
N PRO A 236 -13.10 -1.37 6.64
CA PRO A 236 -12.46 -2.34 5.77
C PRO A 236 -12.72 -2.04 4.28
N VAL A 237 -11.73 -2.27 3.45
CA VAL A 237 -11.91 -2.41 2.00
C VAL A 237 -12.36 -3.84 1.74
N TYR A 238 -13.56 -4.01 1.18
CA TYR A 238 -14.11 -5.32 0.88
C TYR A 238 -13.73 -5.76 -0.52
N PHE A 239 -13.24 -6.98 -0.64
CA PHE A 239 -12.96 -7.60 -1.93
C PHE A 239 -13.15 -9.12 -1.84
N LEU A 240 -13.46 -9.74 -2.98
CA LEU A 240 -13.55 -11.22 -3.04
C LEU A 240 -12.19 -11.85 -2.75
N THR A 241 -12.18 -12.94 -2.00
CA THR A 241 -10.95 -13.71 -1.77
C THR A 241 -10.23 -13.94 -3.11
N PRO A 242 -9.00 -13.45 -3.31
CA PRO A 242 -8.38 -13.45 -4.62
C PRO A 242 -7.84 -14.81 -5.02
N ASP A 243 -7.85 -15.10 -6.32
CA ASP A 243 -6.93 -16.08 -6.87
C ASP A 243 -5.50 -15.54 -6.84
N VAL A 244 -4.53 -16.44 -6.69
CA VAL A 244 -3.12 -16.08 -6.75
C VAL A 244 -2.46 -16.84 -7.90
N VAL A 245 -1.80 -16.11 -8.79
CA VAL A 245 -1.02 -16.65 -9.92
C VAL A 245 0.46 -16.45 -9.61
N GLY A 246 1.21 -17.53 -9.53
CA GLY A 246 2.66 -17.50 -9.33
C GLY A 246 3.40 -17.38 -10.66
N VAL A 247 4.35 -16.45 -10.75
CA VAL A 247 5.26 -16.29 -11.89
C VAL A 247 6.68 -16.58 -11.45
N GLU A 248 7.21 -17.72 -11.89
CA GLU A 248 8.60 -18.09 -11.63
C GLU A 248 9.54 -17.42 -12.63
N LEU A 249 10.41 -16.53 -12.15
CA LEU A 249 11.47 -15.92 -12.95
C LEU A 249 12.76 -16.71 -12.77
N LYS A 250 13.36 -17.15 -13.86
CA LYS A 250 14.61 -17.96 -13.90
C LYS A 250 15.74 -17.21 -14.55
N GLY A 251 16.96 -17.45 -14.07
CA GLY A 251 18.17 -16.84 -14.61
C GLY A 251 18.25 -15.35 -14.35
N LYS A 252 18.82 -14.62 -15.28
CA LYS A 252 19.00 -13.16 -15.23
C LYS A 252 18.87 -12.55 -16.62
N LEU A 253 18.63 -11.24 -16.68
CA LEU A 253 18.59 -10.51 -17.94
C LEU A 253 19.93 -10.61 -18.67
N ASN A 254 19.86 -10.83 -19.99
CA ASN A 254 21.04 -10.80 -20.84
C ASN A 254 21.53 -9.35 -20.99
N GLU A 255 22.80 -9.20 -21.33
CA GLU A 255 23.38 -7.90 -21.66
C GLU A 255 22.61 -7.22 -22.80
N GLY A 256 22.28 -5.95 -22.62
CA GLY A 256 21.50 -5.16 -23.60
C GLY A 256 19.97 -5.30 -23.47
N ILE A 257 19.45 -6.17 -22.60
CA ILE A 257 18.03 -6.28 -22.31
C ILE A 257 17.68 -5.37 -21.11
N LEU A 258 16.65 -4.55 -21.29
CA LEU A 258 16.19 -3.61 -20.27
C LEU A 258 15.02 -4.17 -19.44
N ALA A 259 14.79 -3.59 -18.27
CA ALA A 259 13.61 -3.92 -17.45
C ALA A 259 12.29 -3.70 -18.23
N THR A 260 12.25 -2.72 -19.13
CA THR A 260 11.09 -2.45 -20.00
C THR A 260 10.81 -3.61 -20.97
N ASP A 261 11.83 -4.26 -21.53
CA ASP A 261 11.64 -5.43 -22.40
C ASP A 261 11.03 -6.60 -21.61
N LEU A 262 11.54 -6.82 -20.39
CA LEU A 262 11.01 -7.83 -19.48
C LEU A 262 9.55 -7.54 -19.10
N VAL A 263 9.23 -6.31 -18.70
CA VAL A 263 7.87 -5.98 -18.25
C VAL A 263 6.85 -6.06 -19.39
N LEU A 264 7.21 -5.67 -20.60
CA LEU A 264 6.33 -5.80 -21.76
C LEU A 264 6.07 -7.27 -22.10
N THR A 265 7.10 -8.13 -22.00
CA THR A 265 6.96 -9.58 -22.18
C THR A 265 6.05 -10.19 -21.13
N ILE A 266 6.24 -9.84 -19.84
CA ILE A 266 5.39 -10.28 -18.72
C ILE A 266 3.95 -9.81 -18.94
N THR A 267 3.76 -8.56 -19.34
CA THR A 267 2.43 -7.99 -19.61
C THR A 267 1.69 -8.76 -20.68
N GLU A 268 2.34 -9.05 -21.82
CA GLU A 268 1.73 -9.85 -22.88
C GLU A 268 1.38 -11.26 -22.40
N MET A 269 2.28 -11.91 -21.67
CA MET A 269 2.08 -13.26 -21.14
C MET A 269 0.89 -13.31 -20.17
N LEU A 270 0.86 -12.40 -19.16
CA LEU A 270 -0.19 -12.38 -18.15
C LEU A 270 -1.56 -11.98 -18.71
N ARG A 271 -1.61 -11.14 -19.74
CA ARG A 271 -2.87 -10.85 -20.45
C ARG A 271 -3.42 -12.11 -21.15
N LYS A 272 -2.56 -12.93 -21.74
CA LYS A 272 -2.96 -14.22 -22.32
C LYS A 272 -3.48 -15.19 -21.27
N GLU A 273 -2.88 -15.19 -20.07
CA GLU A 273 -3.29 -16.00 -18.91
C GLU A 273 -4.54 -15.48 -18.18
N LYS A 274 -5.08 -14.33 -18.58
CA LYS A 274 -6.32 -13.75 -18.03
C LYS A 274 -6.29 -13.58 -16.51
N VAL A 275 -5.33 -12.82 -16.03
CA VAL A 275 -5.12 -12.57 -14.59
C VAL A 275 -5.98 -11.44 -14.01
N VAL A 276 -7.04 -11.02 -14.71
CA VAL A 276 -7.92 -9.92 -14.28
C VAL A 276 -8.51 -10.22 -12.90
N GLY A 277 -8.33 -9.27 -11.97
CA GLY A 277 -8.82 -9.38 -10.60
C GLY A 277 -8.05 -10.36 -9.72
N LYS A 278 -6.95 -10.95 -10.20
CA LYS A 278 -6.11 -11.86 -9.43
C LYS A 278 -4.92 -11.14 -8.81
N PHE A 279 -4.33 -11.74 -7.79
CA PHE A 279 -3.00 -11.38 -7.31
C PHE A 279 -1.95 -12.14 -8.12
N VAL A 280 -0.87 -11.47 -8.51
CA VAL A 280 0.28 -12.09 -9.14
C VAL A 280 1.44 -12.03 -8.16
N GLU A 281 2.08 -13.18 -7.87
CA GLU A 281 3.30 -13.26 -7.06
C GLU A 281 4.48 -13.68 -7.93
N PHE A 282 5.54 -12.86 -7.94
CA PHE A 282 6.80 -13.15 -8.62
C PHE A 282 7.76 -13.82 -7.64
N PHE A 283 8.43 -14.87 -8.09
CA PHE A 283 9.37 -15.63 -7.28
C PHE A 283 10.48 -16.28 -8.12
N GLY A 284 11.39 -16.99 -7.48
CA GLY A 284 12.50 -17.67 -8.13
C GLY A 284 13.80 -16.87 -8.13
N GLU A 285 14.87 -17.48 -8.63
CA GLU A 285 16.21 -16.89 -8.68
C GLU A 285 16.27 -15.64 -9.55
N GLY A 286 15.50 -15.62 -10.65
CA GLY A 286 15.39 -14.47 -11.53
C GLY A 286 14.78 -13.27 -10.83
N ALA A 287 13.73 -13.46 -10.02
CA ALA A 287 13.13 -12.39 -9.21
C ALA A 287 14.15 -11.82 -8.21
N ALA A 288 14.93 -12.67 -7.54
CA ALA A 288 15.98 -12.25 -6.62
C ALA A 288 17.16 -11.53 -7.33
N SER A 289 17.35 -11.74 -8.63
CA SER A 289 18.40 -11.07 -9.41
C SER A 289 18.03 -9.66 -9.89
N LEU A 290 16.75 -9.28 -9.81
CA LEU A 290 16.26 -7.96 -10.22
C LEU A 290 16.46 -6.95 -9.11
N SER A 291 16.88 -5.74 -9.46
CA SER A 291 16.88 -4.61 -8.56
C SER A 291 15.45 -4.25 -8.14
N VAL A 292 15.28 -3.53 -7.02
CA VAL A 292 13.94 -3.05 -6.62
C VAL A 292 13.33 -2.14 -7.67
N THR A 293 14.12 -1.34 -8.38
CA THR A 293 13.63 -0.46 -9.46
C THR A 293 13.09 -1.24 -10.65
N ASP A 294 13.71 -2.36 -11.00
CA ASP A 294 13.22 -3.25 -12.06
C ASP A 294 11.93 -3.96 -11.62
N ARG A 295 11.89 -4.47 -10.38
CA ARG A 295 10.67 -5.04 -9.80
C ARG A 295 9.54 -4.00 -9.74
N ALA A 296 9.86 -2.74 -9.41
CA ALA A 296 8.91 -1.64 -9.36
C ALA A 296 8.30 -1.36 -10.74
N THR A 297 9.09 -1.44 -11.80
CA THR A 297 8.59 -1.31 -13.18
C THR A 297 7.58 -2.42 -13.51
N ILE A 298 7.85 -3.65 -13.10
CA ILE A 298 6.94 -4.79 -13.30
C ILE A 298 5.66 -4.64 -12.46
N ALA A 299 5.80 -4.32 -11.19
CA ALA A 299 4.69 -4.16 -10.26
C ALA A 299 3.79 -2.97 -10.64
N ASN A 300 4.40 -1.86 -11.10
CA ASN A 300 3.69 -0.67 -11.57
C ASN A 300 2.70 -0.98 -12.70
N MET A 301 3.06 -1.90 -13.60
CA MET A 301 2.22 -2.29 -14.74
C MET A 301 1.18 -3.38 -14.43
N ALA A 302 0.87 -3.63 -13.16
CA ALA A 302 -0.20 -4.56 -12.80
C ALA A 302 -1.56 -4.20 -13.44
N PRO A 303 -1.98 -2.92 -13.51
CA PRO A 303 -3.19 -2.53 -14.24
C PRO A 303 -3.14 -2.90 -15.73
N GLU A 304 -1.98 -2.76 -16.38
CA GLU A 304 -1.80 -3.04 -17.80
C GLU A 304 -1.92 -4.53 -18.11
N TYR A 305 -1.41 -5.43 -17.26
CA TYR A 305 -1.68 -6.86 -17.44
C TYR A 305 -3.00 -7.32 -16.80
N GLY A 306 -3.70 -6.43 -16.08
CA GLY A 306 -5.06 -6.64 -15.57
C GLY A 306 -5.13 -7.25 -14.17
N ALA A 307 -4.00 -7.49 -13.50
CA ALA A 307 -3.98 -8.01 -12.14
C ALA A 307 -4.31 -6.91 -11.11
N THR A 308 -4.81 -7.31 -9.94
CA THR A 308 -5.01 -6.39 -8.82
C THR A 308 -3.67 -5.87 -8.29
N MET A 309 -2.64 -6.73 -8.27
CA MET A 309 -1.27 -6.38 -7.88
C MET A 309 -0.24 -7.34 -8.46
N GLY A 310 1.04 -6.92 -8.46
CA GLY A 310 2.19 -7.72 -8.87
C GLY A 310 3.26 -7.74 -7.78
N PHE A 311 3.20 -8.72 -6.89
CA PHE A 311 3.91 -8.77 -5.62
C PHE A 311 5.27 -9.44 -5.75
N PHE A 312 6.30 -8.83 -5.18
CA PHE A 312 7.63 -9.40 -4.96
C PHE A 312 7.88 -9.60 -3.46
N PRO A 313 8.52 -10.70 -3.04
CA PRO A 313 8.83 -10.92 -1.64
C PRO A 313 9.93 -9.97 -1.13
N VAL A 314 9.94 -9.73 0.18
CA VAL A 314 11.04 -9.03 0.84
C VAL A 314 12.30 -9.89 0.82
N ASP A 315 13.42 -9.32 0.39
CA ASP A 315 14.73 -9.98 0.35
C ASP A 315 15.89 -8.99 0.57
N ALA A 316 17.12 -9.44 0.29
CA ALA A 316 18.31 -8.59 0.44
C ALA A 316 18.31 -7.35 -0.46
N GLU A 317 17.67 -7.41 -1.63
CA GLU A 317 17.54 -6.26 -2.53
C GLU A 317 16.61 -5.20 -1.92
N THR A 318 15.52 -5.61 -1.25
CA THR A 318 14.65 -4.69 -0.50
C THR A 318 15.44 -3.94 0.58
N VAL A 319 16.26 -4.65 1.36
CA VAL A 319 17.11 -4.02 2.40
C VAL A 319 18.14 -3.08 1.77
N ARG A 320 18.78 -3.49 0.68
CA ARG A 320 19.73 -2.63 -0.05
C ARG A 320 19.06 -1.35 -0.55
N PHE A 321 17.86 -1.44 -1.09
CA PHE A 321 17.08 -0.29 -1.55
C PHE A 321 16.72 0.65 -0.40
N MET A 322 16.29 0.13 0.74
CA MET A 322 15.98 0.93 1.93
C MET A 322 17.20 1.74 2.38
N ARG A 323 18.38 1.12 2.44
CA ARG A 323 19.64 1.83 2.75
C ARG A 323 19.97 2.90 1.71
N ALA A 324 19.83 2.56 0.42
CA ALA A 324 20.12 3.51 -0.68
C ALA A 324 19.17 4.71 -0.70
N THR A 325 17.97 4.57 -0.16
CA THR A 325 16.95 5.63 -0.04
C THR A 325 16.93 6.31 1.35
N GLY A 326 17.99 6.11 2.15
CA GLY A 326 18.27 6.89 3.36
C GLY A 326 17.68 6.33 4.65
N ARG A 327 17.17 5.09 4.66
CA ARG A 327 16.80 4.41 5.92
C ARG A 327 18.08 4.02 6.67
N SER A 328 18.05 4.18 7.98
CA SER A 328 19.18 3.84 8.84
C SER A 328 19.31 2.32 9.01
N ASP A 329 20.46 1.85 9.52
CA ASP A 329 20.64 0.46 9.88
C ASP A 329 19.80 0.06 11.11
N GLU A 330 19.28 1.03 11.86
CA GLU A 330 18.36 0.80 12.99
C GLU A 330 16.94 0.47 12.50
N ASP A 331 16.51 1.08 11.36
CA ASP A 331 15.22 0.82 10.72
C ASP A 331 15.18 -0.58 10.10
#